data_83b90b8af210e0580ab699d5b44a5e6b
#
_entry.id   83b90b8af210e0580ab699d5b44a5e6b
#
_cell.length_a   1.000
_cell.length_b   1.000
_cell.length_c   1.000
_cell.angle_alpha   90.00
_cell.angle_beta   90.00
_cell.angle_gamma   90.00
#
_symmetry.space_group_name_H-M   'P 1'
#
loop_
_entity.id
_entity.type
_entity.pdbx_description
1 polymer ?
#
loop_
_entity_poly.entity_id
_entity_poly.type
_entity_poly.pdbx_seq_one_letter_code
_entity_poly.pdbx_strand_id
1 'polypeptide(L)'
;MEGNREKRRGIFLTLAGGMCWGISGCFGQFLFQEKGATANWLVSIRLLTAGILLLIIGYIHQGKKLNEVFHKGADAKKLLGFSIFGMLFCQYTYFVTVQYSNAGTATVLQALAPTVILAFVCIRNLKLPRGFELAAVISAVLGVFLLSTHGNIHNMMLTKQALFFGLASAVGAASYNLLAADLLRGYGVYVVVGFGMFFGGLVLCAIVRPWEHMIPLDVETLLALFGVIVIGTAIAFSLYLKGVSIVGAFMGSLLGTIEPVTAIVVSALFLGSKFQWIDLLGFVLILGTVLLLSLRTPHEEV
;
A
#
# COMPACT_ATOMS: atom_id res chain seq x y z
N MET A 1 -3.90 9.36 -34.16
CA MET A 1 -2.89 10.08 -33.32
C MET A 1 -3.40 10.40 -31.91
N GLU A 2 -4.67 10.75 -31.72
CA GLU A 2 -5.26 11.06 -30.39
C GLU A 2 -5.23 9.88 -29.41
N GLY A 3 -5.61 8.67 -29.80
CA GLY A 3 -5.62 7.53 -28.91
C GLY A 3 -4.23 7.16 -28.34
N ASN A 4 -3.15 7.44 -29.10
CA ASN A 4 -1.78 7.20 -28.62
C ASN A 4 -1.34 8.28 -27.60
N ARG A 5 -1.85 9.51 -27.74
CA ARG A 5 -1.60 10.61 -26.79
C ARG A 5 -2.35 10.38 -25.48
N GLU A 6 -3.60 9.92 -25.52
CA GLU A 6 -4.37 9.57 -24.33
C GLU A 6 -3.73 8.40 -23.57
N LYS A 7 -3.35 7.33 -24.27
CA LYS A 7 -2.66 6.19 -23.63
C LYS A 7 -1.37 6.61 -22.94
N ARG A 8 -0.53 7.44 -23.57
CA ARG A 8 0.69 7.99 -22.94
C ARG A 8 0.38 8.82 -21.71
N ARG A 9 -0.68 9.64 -21.75
CA ARG A 9 -1.15 10.41 -20.59
C ARG A 9 -1.58 9.49 -19.44
N GLY A 10 -2.32 8.42 -19.75
CA GLY A 10 -2.74 7.43 -18.74
C GLY A 10 -1.55 6.75 -18.08
N ILE A 11 -0.55 6.31 -18.88
CA ILE A 11 0.70 5.73 -18.36
C ILE A 11 1.42 6.70 -17.43
N PHE A 12 1.59 7.96 -17.85
CA PHE A 12 2.27 8.97 -17.05
C PHE A 12 1.55 9.23 -15.71
N LEU A 13 0.21 9.36 -15.72
CA LEU A 13 -0.57 9.58 -14.51
C LEU A 13 -0.48 8.41 -13.54
N THR A 14 -0.53 7.17 -14.04
CA THR A 14 -0.42 5.96 -13.20
C THR A 14 0.97 5.86 -12.57
N LEU A 15 2.03 6.07 -13.34
CA LEU A 15 3.40 6.09 -12.82
C LEU A 15 3.59 7.19 -11.78
N ALA A 16 3.12 8.42 -12.06
CA ALA A 16 3.24 9.53 -11.12
C ALA A 16 2.51 9.24 -9.80
N GLY A 17 1.32 8.63 -9.85
CA GLY A 17 0.59 8.20 -8.65
C GLY A 17 1.36 7.15 -7.84
N GLY A 18 1.91 6.13 -8.50
CA GLY A 18 2.74 5.11 -7.86
C GLY A 18 4.02 5.69 -7.24
N MET A 19 4.69 6.62 -7.93
CA MET A 19 5.85 7.33 -7.38
C MET A 19 5.47 8.14 -6.13
N CYS A 20 4.31 8.81 -6.12
CA CYS A 20 3.83 9.53 -4.95
C CYS A 20 3.66 8.60 -3.72
N TRP A 21 3.19 7.37 -3.91
CA TRP A 21 3.12 6.39 -2.82
C TRP A 21 4.50 5.99 -2.30
N GLY A 22 5.45 5.70 -3.19
CA GLY A 22 6.83 5.37 -2.81
C GLY A 22 7.51 6.52 -2.03
N ILE A 23 7.35 7.75 -2.51
CA ILE A 23 7.86 8.96 -1.83
C ILE A 23 7.19 9.14 -0.46
N SER A 24 5.89 8.89 -0.36
CA SER A 24 5.15 8.97 0.90
C SER A 24 5.70 8.04 1.99
N GLY A 25 6.07 6.81 1.60
CA GLY A 25 6.75 5.87 2.50
C GLY A 25 8.07 6.44 3.03
N CYS A 26 8.83 7.12 2.18
CA CYS A 26 10.09 7.78 2.57
C CYS A 26 9.88 8.97 3.50
N PHE A 27 8.82 9.76 3.33
CA PHE A 27 8.46 10.79 4.32
C PHE A 27 8.11 10.18 5.68
N GLY A 28 7.42 9.04 5.70
CA GLY A 28 7.18 8.29 6.94
C GLY A 28 8.49 7.81 7.59
N GLN A 29 9.41 7.26 6.80
CA GLN A 29 10.73 6.86 7.27
C GLN A 29 11.50 8.04 7.88
N PHE A 30 11.51 9.20 7.22
CA PHE A 30 12.12 10.42 7.72
C PHE A 30 11.54 10.82 9.09
N LEU A 31 10.22 10.81 9.25
CA LEU A 31 9.58 11.13 10.54
C LEU A 31 10.00 10.17 11.64
N PHE A 32 10.21 8.89 11.35
CA PHE A 32 10.68 7.91 12.33
C PHE A 32 12.14 8.10 12.71
N GLN A 33 13.00 8.33 11.73
CA GLN A 33 14.45 8.41 11.92
C GLN A 33 14.91 9.75 12.52
N GLU A 34 14.34 10.87 12.02
CA GLU A 34 14.84 12.21 12.31
C GLU A 34 13.98 12.97 13.35
N LYS A 35 12.68 12.64 13.42
CA LYS A 35 11.73 13.38 14.28
C LYS A 35 11.24 12.58 15.49
N GLY A 36 11.66 11.31 15.60
CA GLY A 36 11.27 10.46 16.73
C GLY A 36 9.79 10.07 16.72
N ALA A 37 9.09 10.20 15.57
CA ALA A 37 7.73 9.73 15.43
C ALA A 37 7.66 8.22 15.59
N THR A 38 6.51 7.72 16.05
CA THR A 38 6.21 6.28 16.04
C THR A 38 5.18 5.94 14.96
N ALA A 39 5.16 4.70 14.52
CA ALA A 39 4.13 4.23 13.58
C ALA A 39 2.72 4.42 14.16
N ASN A 40 2.55 4.21 15.46
CA ASN A 40 1.30 4.45 16.18
C ASN A 40 0.81 5.89 15.98
N TRP A 41 1.67 6.87 16.22
CA TRP A 41 1.36 8.29 16.08
C TRP A 41 1.09 8.67 14.63
N LEU A 42 2.00 8.31 13.71
CA LEU A 42 1.91 8.70 12.31
C LEU A 42 0.67 8.13 11.64
N VAL A 43 0.40 6.83 11.82
CA VAL A 43 -0.73 6.15 11.16
C VAL A 43 -2.06 6.67 11.69
N SER A 44 -2.17 6.97 13.00
CA SER A 44 -3.36 7.56 13.60
C SER A 44 -3.72 8.91 12.94
N ILE A 45 -2.75 9.82 12.88
CA ILE A 45 -2.94 11.14 12.28
C ILE A 45 -3.19 11.03 10.78
N ARG A 46 -2.38 10.24 10.07
CA ARG A 46 -2.50 10.05 8.64
C ARG A 46 -3.87 9.52 8.23
N LEU A 47 -4.33 8.43 8.84
CA LEU A 47 -5.61 7.82 8.48
C LEU A 47 -6.76 8.78 8.70
N LEU A 48 -6.79 9.46 9.85
CA LEU A 48 -7.87 10.37 10.18
C LEU A 48 -7.88 11.59 9.24
N THR A 49 -6.75 12.26 9.09
CA THR A 49 -6.65 13.48 8.28
C THR A 49 -6.80 13.20 6.78
N ALA A 50 -6.18 12.13 6.26
CA ALA A 50 -6.33 11.73 4.87
C ALA A 50 -7.75 11.22 4.57
N GLY A 51 -8.39 10.52 5.52
CA GLY A 51 -9.79 10.12 5.40
C GLY A 51 -10.70 11.32 5.27
N ILE A 52 -10.56 12.32 6.13
CA ILE A 52 -11.31 13.59 6.06
C ILE A 52 -11.06 14.28 4.70
N LEU A 53 -9.80 14.39 4.28
CA LEU A 53 -9.45 15.03 3.01
C LEU A 53 -10.11 14.34 1.80
N LEU A 54 -10.06 12.99 1.74
CA LEU A 54 -10.69 12.23 0.67
C LEU A 54 -12.22 12.35 0.70
N LEU A 55 -12.83 12.40 1.89
CA LEU A 55 -14.27 12.61 2.01
C LEU A 55 -14.69 14.01 1.56
N ILE A 56 -13.90 15.05 1.84
CA ILE A 56 -14.13 16.40 1.33
C ILE A 56 -14.06 16.39 -0.20
N ILE A 57 -13.02 15.80 -0.78
CA ILE A 57 -12.88 15.67 -2.24
C ILE A 57 -14.06 14.86 -2.82
N GLY A 58 -14.42 13.76 -2.18
CA GLY A 58 -15.57 12.94 -2.56
C GLY A 58 -16.89 13.72 -2.52
N TYR A 59 -17.10 14.54 -1.49
CA TYR A 59 -18.27 15.38 -1.38
C TYR A 59 -18.36 16.46 -2.49
N ILE A 60 -17.23 17.06 -2.84
CA ILE A 60 -17.16 18.05 -3.95
C ILE A 60 -17.53 17.39 -5.28
N HIS A 61 -17.14 16.11 -5.51
CA HIS A 61 -17.39 15.41 -6.77
C HIS A 61 -18.75 14.73 -6.85
N GLN A 62 -19.27 14.20 -5.73
CA GLN A 62 -20.45 13.33 -5.70
C GLN A 62 -21.62 13.90 -4.87
N GLY A 63 -21.36 14.94 -4.08
CA GLY A 63 -22.39 15.57 -3.23
C GLY A 63 -23.00 14.58 -2.23
N LYS A 64 -24.33 14.60 -2.11
CA LYS A 64 -25.07 13.74 -1.16
C LYS A 64 -24.94 12.23 -1.43
N LYS A 65 -24.50 11.83 -2.63
CA LYS A 65 -24.29 10.41 -2.96
C LYS A 65 -23.16 9.78 -2.13
N LEU A 66 -22.31 10.59 -1.52
CA LEU A 66 -21.27 10.13 -0.58
C LEU A 66 -21.84 9.18 0.50
N ASN A 67 -23.06 9.44 1.00
CA ASN A 67 -23.67 8.70 2.09
C ASN A 67 -24.52 7.49 1.64
N GLU A 68 -24.64 7.24 0.33
CA GLU A 68 -25.46 6.13 -0.19
C GLU A 68 -25.01 4.76 0.34
N VAL A 69 -23.71 4.59 0.64
CA VAL A 69 -23.17 3.35 1.22
C VAL A 69 -23.81 2.97 2.54
N PHE A 70 -24.34 3.94 3.30
CA PHE A 70 -25.00 3.70 4.59
C PHE A 70 -26.49 3.36 4.46
N HIS A 71 -27.11 3.60 3.31
CA HIS A 71 -28.52 3.25 3.08
C HIS A 71 -28.73 1.74 2.98
N LYS A 72 -27.69 0.98 2.63
CA LYS A 72 -27.70 -0.48 2.63
C LYS A 72 -26.88 -1.01 3.81
N GLY A 73 -27.54 -1.52 4.84
CA GLY A 73 -26.88 -2.00 6.06
C GLY A 73 -25.82 -3.08 5.81
N ALA A 74 -25.97 -3.90 4.75
CA ALA A 74 -24.98 -4.88 4.36
C ALA A 74 -23.67 -4.23 3.85
N ASP A 75 -23.77 -3.17 3.03
CA ASP A 75 -22.62 -2.47 2.48
C ASP A 75 -21.92 -1.62 3.56
N ALA A 76 -22.70 -1.03 4.48
CA ALA A 76 -22.15 -0.36 5.66
C ALA A 76 -21.32 -1.32 6.55
N LYS A 77 -21.79 -2.55 6.79
CA LYS A 77 -21.03 -3.57 7.52
C LYS A 77 -19.76 -4.00 6.77
N LYS A 78 -19.85 -4.19 5.45
CA LYS A 78 -18.67 -4.48 4.61
C LYS A 78 -17.66 -3.34 4.68
N LEU A 79 -18.12 -2.09 4.62
CA LEU A 79 -17.28 -0.90 4.73
C LEU A 79 -16.55 -0.83 6.08
N LEU A 80 -17.23 -1.10 7.20
CA LEU A 80 -16.61 -1.16 8.52
C LEU A 80 -15.57 -2.30 8.60
N GLY A 81 -15.90 -3.48 8.08
CA GLY A 81 -14.94 -4.59 7.96
C GLY A 81 -13.71 -4.22 7.14
N PHE A 82 -13.92 -3.57 5.98
CA PHE A 82 -12.84 -3.03 5.16
C PHE A 82 -11.99 -1.98 5.91
N SER A 83 -12.64 -1.09 6.68
CA SER A 83 -11.94 -0.05 7.43
C SER A 83 -10.92 -0.62 8.43
N ILE A 84 -11.27 -1.72 9.10
CA ILE A 84 -10.42 -2.33 10.12
C ILE A 84 -9.45 -3.35 9.52
N PHE A 85 -9.97 -4.37 8.83
CA PHE A 85 -9.17 -5.51 8.36
C PHE A 85 -8.49 -5.26 7.00
N GLY A 86 -9.00 -4.33 6.21
CA GLY A 86 -8.36 -3.87 4.98
C GLY A 86 -7.46 -2.66 5.25
N MET A 87 -8.06 -1.50 5.50
CA MET A 87 -7.36 -0.21 5.51
C MET A 87 -6.44 -0.03 6.72
N LEU A 88 -7.00 -0.09 7.94
CA LEU A 88 -6.22 0.14 9.17
C LEU A 88 -5.10 -0.91 9.30
N PHE A 89 -5.43 -2.19 9.18
CA PHE A 89 -4.46 -3.27 9.33
C PHE A 89 -3.34 -3.16 8.30
N CYS A 90 -3.66 -2.93 7.02
CA CYS A 90 -2.69 -2.74 5.95
C CYS A 90 -1.75 -1.56 6.21
N GLN A 91 -2.30 -0.38 6.52
CA GLN A 91 -1.52 0.83 6.71
C GLN A 91 -0.66 0.77 7.99
N TYR A 92 -1.21 0.23 9.06
CA TYR A 92 -0.51 0.11 10.33
C TYR A 92 0.69 -0.83 10.21
N THR A 93 0.47 -2.05 9.69
CA THR A 93 1.55 -3.04 9.54
C THR A 93 2.64 -2.58 8.57
N TYR A 94 2.26 -1.86 7.50
CA TYR A 94 3.21 -1.24 6.60
C TYR A 94 4.12 -0.23 7.30
N PHE A 95 3.56 0.76 8.01
CA PHE A 95 4.37 1.78 8.68
C PHE A 95 5.17 1.24 9.86
N VAL A 96 4.67 0.22 10.57
CA VAL A 96 5.48 -0.50 11.56
C VAL A 96 6.69 -1.15 10.88
N THR A 97 6.51 -1.74 9.70
CA THR A 97 7.63 -2.30 8.92
C THR A 97 8.63 -1.21 8.52
N VAL A 98 8.16 -0.06 8.05
CA VAL A 98 9.04 1.09 7.74
C VAL A 98 9.83 1.51 8.97
N GLN A 99 9.20 1.59 10.14
CA GLN A 99 9.85 1.99 11.40
C GLN A 99 10.96 1.02 11.82
N TYR A 100 10.76 -0.29 11.63
CA TYR A 100 11.74 -1.32 12.00
C TYR A 100 12.73 -1.70 10.88
N SER A 101 12.58 -1.12 9.67
CA SER A 101 13.48 -1.32 8.54
C SER A 101 13.68 -0.02 7.74
N ASN A 102 13.07 0.07 6.59
CA ASN A 102 13.05 1.25 5.71
C ASN A 102 11.87 1.16 4.72
N ALA A 103 11.56 2.27 4.04
CA ALA A 103 10.44 2.33 3.11
C ALA A 103 10.57 1.37 1.93
N GLY A 104 11.80 1.20 1.39
CA GLY A 104 12.05 0.27 0.28
C GLY A 104 11.73 -1.18 0.64
N THR A 105 12.28 -1.67 1.75
CA THR A 105 12.03 -3.04 2.25
C THR A 105 10.56 -3.26 2.58
N ALA A 106 9.92 -2.31 3.26
CA ALA A 106 8.51 -2.39 3.64
C ALA A 106 7.60 -2.52 2.41
N THR A 107 7.84 -1.69 1.39
CA THR A 107 7.04 -1.67 0.16
C THR A 107 7.22 -2.94 -0.67
N VAL A 108 8.44 -3.48 -0.72
CA VAL A 108 8.73 -4.75 -1.41
C VAL A 108 8.04 -5.92 -0.69
N LEU A 109 8.10 -5.98 0.64
CA LEU A 109 7.39 -7.04 1.39
C LEU A 109 5.87 -6.93 1.20
N GLN A 110 5.31 -5.73 1.22
CA GLN A 110 3.89 -5.51 0.93
C GLN A 110 3.48 -5.92 -0.48
N ALA A 111 4.39 -5.78 -1.46
CA ALA A 111 4.17 -6.21 -2.84
C ALA A 111 3.95 -7.72 -3.00
N LEU A 112 4.13 -8.53 -1.96
CA LEU A 112 3.73 -9.94 -1.92
C LEU A 112 2.20 -10.15 -1.88
N ALA A 113 1.39 -9.10 -1.75
CA ALA A 113 -0.07 -9.22 -1.66
C ALA A 113 -0.70 -10.09 -2.76
N PRO A 114 -0.32 -10.03 -4.06
CA PRO A 114 -0.86 -10.93 -5.08
C PRO A 114 -0.56 -12.41 -4.79
N THR A 115 0.62 -12.72 -4.24
CA THR A 115 0.99 -14.09 -3.83
C THR A 115 0.11 -14.58 -2.68
N VAL A 116 -0.21 -13.69 -1.72
CA VAL A 116 -1.14 -14.00 -0.61
C VAL A 116 -2.55 -14.24 -1.14
N ILE A 117 -3.02 -13.42 -2.09
CA ILE A 117 -4.33 -13.61 -2.75
C ILE A 117 -4.37 -14.95 -3.47
N LEU A 118 -3.34 -15.28 -4.23
CA LEU A 118 -3.23 -16.58 -4.92
C LEU A 118 -3.32 -17.73 -3.93
N ALA A 119 -2.54 -17.69 -2.84
CA ALA A 119 -2.58 -18.73 -1.79
C ALA A 119 -4.00 -18.86 -1.20
N PHE A 120 -4.65 -17.74 -0.90
CA PHE A 120 -6.02 -17.73 -0.38
C PHE A 120 -7.01 -18.38 -1.37
N VAL A 121 -6.94 -18.02 -2.66
CA VAL A 121 -7.81 -18.59 -3.71
C VAL A 121 -7.56 -20.09 -3.89
N CYS A 122 -6.31 -20.53 -3.88
CA CYS A 122 -5.95 -21.96 -3.97
C CYS A 122 -6.51 -22.76 -2.78
N ILE A 123 -6.36 -22.23 -1.56
CA ILE A 123 -6.88 -22.87 -0.33
C ILE A 123 -8.40 -22.94 -0.35
N ARG A 124 -9.07 -21.82 -0.67
CA ARG A 124 -10.53 -21.74 -0.72
C ARG A 124 -11.15 -22.70 -1.73
N ASN A 125 -10.52 -22.85 -2.89
CA ASN A 125 -11.02 -23.68 -3.99
C ASN A 125 -10.47 -25.11 -3.93
N LEU A 126 -9.63 -25.44 -2.94
CA LEU A 126 -8.93 -26.74 -2.81
C LEU A 126 -8.19 -27.15 -4.09
N LYS A 127 -7.62 -26.15 -4.78
CA LYS A 127 -6.85 -26.35 -6.02
C LYS A 127 -5.39 -26.03 -5.77
N LEU A 128 -4.51 -26.86 -6.30
CA LEU A 128 -3.07 -26.58 -6.28
C LEU A 128 -2.73 -25.48 -7.29
N PRO A 129 -1.73 -24.63 -7.00
CA PRO A 129 -1.27 -23.62 -7.94
C PRO A 129 -0.75 -24.28 -9.23
N ARG A 130 -0.99 -23.63 -10.37
CA ARG A 130 -0.46 -24.07 -11.66
C ARG A 130 1.07 -23.93 -11.67
N GLY A 131 1.76 -24.60 -12.62
CA GLY A 131 3.23 -24.64 -12.61
C GLY A 131 3.90 -23.26 -12.55
N PHE A 132 3.38 -22.26 -13.26
CA PHE A 132 3.93 -20.90 -13.22
C PHE A 132 3.57 -20.15 -11.92
N GLU A 133 2.40 -20.43 -11.33
CA GLU A 133 1.98 -19.87 -10.04
C GLU A 133 2.85 -20.44 -8.91
N LEU A 134 3.17 -21.73 -8.99
CA LEU A 134 4.10 -22.38 -8.08
C LEU A 134 5.51 -21.78 -8.19
N ALA A 135 5.99 -21.54 -9.42
CA ALA A 135 7.28 -20.86 -9.64
C ALA A 135 7.27 -19.44 -9.05
N ALA A 136 6.17 -18.71 -9.18
CA ALA A 136 5.99 -17.39 -8.59
C ALA A 136 6.03 -17.45 -7.05
N VAL A 137 5.34 -18.41 -6.43
CA VAL A 137 5.37 -18.60 -4.96
C VAL A 137 6.78 -18.96 -4.47
N ILE A 138 7.48 -19.85 -5.16
CA ILE A 138 8.86 -20.21 -4.82
C ILE A 138 9.79 -18.99 -4.93
N SER A 139 9.66 -18.22 -6.01
CA SER A 139 10.43 -16.99 -6.20
C SER A 139 10.16 -15.97 -5.10
N ALA A 140 8.91 -15.80 -4.68
CA ALA A 140 8.54 -14.94 -3.57
C ALA A 140 9.18 -15.38 -2.26
N VAL A 141 9.10 -16.68 -1.93
CA VAL A 141 9.69 -17.25 -0.71
C VAL A 141 11.21 -17.10 -0.70
N LEU A 142 11.86 -17.38 -1.84
CA LEU A 142 13.32 -17.17 -1.98
C LEU A 142 13.69 -15.68 -1.84
N GLY A 143 12.91 -14.77 -2.41
CA GLY A 143 13.14 -13.35 -2.27
C GLY A 143 13.03 -12.87 -0.82
N VAL A 144 12.01 -13.30 -0.09
CA VAL A 144 11.86 -13.02 1.36
C VAL A 144 13.02 -13.62 2.15
N PHE A 145 13.42 -14.85 1.83
CA PHE A 145 14.54 -15.52 2.49
C PHE A 145 15.85 -14.73 2.29
N LEU A 146 16.15 -14.31 1.07
CA LEU A 146 17.35 -13.50 0.79
C LEU A 146 17.34 -12.17 1.52
N LEU A 147 16.20 -11.46 1.52
CA LEU A 147 16.05 -10.19 2.26
C LEU A 147 16.21 -10.35 3.77
N SER A 148 15.70 -11.46 4.33
CA SER A 148 15.69 -11.63 5.78
C SER A 148 17.01 -12.12 6.33
N THR A 149 17.79 -12.90 5.56
CA THR A 149 18.93 -13.65 6.06
C THR A 149 20.22 -13.41 5.31
N HIS A 150 20.18 -12.73 4.15
CA HIS A 150 21.30 -12.66 3.21
C HIS A 150 21.90 -14.04 2.88
N GLY A 151 21.04 -15.08 2.84
CA GLY A 151 21.45 -16.45 2.57
C GLY A 151 22.02 -17.21 3.76
N ASN A 152 22.12 -16.60 4.95
CA ASN A 152 22.59 -17.24 6.17
C ASN A 152 21.46 -17.39 7.19
N ILE A 153 20.89 -18.60 7.30
CA ILE A 153 19.78 -18.89 8.21
C ILE A 153 20.08 -18.65 9.70
N HIS A 154 21.32 -18.58 10.08
CA HIS A 154 21.71 -18.32 11.47
C HIS A 154 21.81 -16.83 11.81
N ASN A 155 21.83 -15.95 10.80
CA ASN A 155 21.90 -14.50 10.97
C ASN A 155 20.73 -13.81 10.28
N MET A 156 19.80 -13.29 11.08
CA MET A 156 18.72 -12.46 10.53
C MET A 156 19.21 -11.02 10.33
N MET A 157 19.14 -10.52 9.10
CA MET A 157 19.46 -9.14 8.76
C MET A 157 18.28 -8.21 9.00
N LEU A 158 17.07 -8.67 8.70
CA LEU A 158 15.86 -7.97 9.12
C LEU A 158 15.53 -8.32 10.58
N THR A 159 15.08 -7.31 11.33
CA THR A 159 14.52 -7.56 12.67
C THR A 159 13.30 -8.48 12.55
N LYS A 160 13.06 -9.30 13.58
CA LYS A 160 11.86 -10.17 13.62
C LYS A 160 10.57 -9.36 13.46
N GLN A 161 10.55 -8.15 14.02
CA GLN A 161 9.44 -7.22 13.91
C GLN A 161 9.25 -6.76 12.45
N ALA A 162 10.31 -6.34 11.76
CA ALA A 162 10.23 -5.91 10.37
C ALA A 162 9.71 -7.02 9.45
N LEU A 163 10.20 -8.25 9.62
CA LEU A 163 9.76 -9.39 8.84
C LEU A 163 8.29 -9.74 9.12
N PHE A 164 7.93 -9.86 10.41
CA PHE A 164 6.55 -10.18 10.80
C PHE A 164 5.54 -9.16 10.29
N PHE A 165 5.79 -7.87 10.58
CA PHE A 165 4.87 -6.81 10.14
C PHE A 165 4.90 -6.59 8.62
N GLY A 166 6.03 -6.83 7.96
CA GLY A 166 6.14 -6.79 6.50
C GLY A 166 5.27 -7.87 5.82
N LEU A 167 5.32 -9.10 6.30
CA LEU A 167 4.43 -10.16 5.81
C LEU A 167 2.97 -9.90 6.19
N ALA A 168 2.72 -9.39 7.40
CA ALA A 168 1.38 -8.97 7.81
C ALA A 168 0.84 -7.84 6.91
N SER A 169 1.70 -6.92 6.44
CA SER A 169 1.28 -5.85 5.52
C SER A 169 0.87 -6.40 4.15
N ALA A 170 1.52 -7.46 3.67
CA ALA A 170 1.09 -8.16 2.46
C ALA A 170 -0.31 -8.80 2.62
N VAL A 171 -0.57 -9.42 3.78
CA VAL A 171 -1.91 -9.93 4.12
C VAL A 171 -2.91 -8.78 4.21
N GLY A 172 -2.53 -7.67 4.82
CA GLY A 172 -3.35 -6.45 4.91
C GLY A 172 -3.70 -5.90 3.53
N ALA A 173 -2.72 -5.81 2.62
CA ALA A 173 -2.93 -5.35 1.26
C ALA A 173 -3.80 -6.33 0.45
N ALA A 174 -3.64 -7.63 0.65
CA ALA A 174 -4.52 -8.65 0.07
C ALA A 174 -5.97 -8.47 0.58
N SER A 175 -6.16 -8.32 1.89
CA SER A 175 -7.47 -8.07 2.50
C SER A 175 -8.08 -6.76 2.01
N TYR A 176 -7.29 -5.70 1.91
CA TYR A 176 -7.70 -4.42 1.31
C TYR A 176 -8.28 -4.65 -0.09
N ASN A 177 -7.58 -5.35 -0.96
CA ASN A 177 -8.03 -5.58 -2.34
C ASN A 177 -9.31 -6.42 -2.39
N LEU A 178 -9.37 -7.52 -1.61
CA LEU A 178 -10.52 -8.44 -1.63
C LEU A 178 -11.77 -7.82 -1.02
N LEU A 179 -11.65 -7.09 0.09
CA LEU A 179 -12.80 -6.49 0.78
C LEU A 179 -13.33 -5.23 0.09
N ALA A 180 -12.46 -4.50 -0.62
CA ALA A 180 -12.83 -3.27 -1.30
C ALA A 180 -13.49 -3.48 -2.67
N ALA A 181 -13.26 -4.61 -3.34
CA ALA A 181 -13.57 -4.79 -4.75
C ALA A 181 -15.04 -4.46 -5.11
N ASP A 182 -16.00 -4.99 -4.37
CA ASP A 182 -17.43 -4.74 -4.60
C ASP A 182 -17.84 -3.30 -4.25
N LEU A 183 -17.33 -2.79 -3.13
CA LEU A 183 -17.61 -1.44 -2.67
C LEU A 183 -17.08 -0.39 -3.64
N LEU A 184 -15.87 -0.60 -4.18
CA LEU A 184 -15.25 0.31 -5.14
C LEU A 184 -16.05 0.40 -6.43
N ARG A 185 -16.59 -0.73 -6.92
CA ARG A 185 -17.47 -0.76 -8.09
C ARG A 185 -18.78 0.00 -7.88
N GLY A 186 -19.33 -0.07 -6.67
CA GLY A 186 -20.62 0.55 -6.35
C GLY A 186 -20.54 2.03 -5.97
N TYR A 187 -19.53 2.42 -5.21
CA TYR A 187 -19.47 3.73 -4.55
C TYR A 187 -18.28 4.59 -4.94
N GLY A 188 -17.31 4.00 -5.64
CA GLY A 188 -16.09 4.69 -6.06
C GLY A 188 -15.06 4.85 -4.94
N VAL A 189 -13.85 5.26 -5.36
CA VAL A 189 -12.66 5.24 -4.49
C VAL A 189 -12.72 6.27 -3.38
N TYR A 190 -13.13 7.50 -3.67
CA TYR A 190 -13.16 8.56 -2.65
C TYR A 190 -14.08 8.21 -1.47
N VAL A 191 -15.20 7.53 -1.74
CA VAL A 191 -16.13 7.08 -0.71
C VAL A 191 -15.52 5.93 0.10
N VAL A 192 -15.11 4.87 -0.58
CA VAL A 192 -14.66 3.63 0.07
C VAL A 192 -13.34 3.84 0.83
N VAL A 193 -12.35 4.44 0.18
CA VAL A 193 -11.05 4.71 0.80
C VAL A 193 -11.17 5.83 1.84
N GLY A 194 -11.94 6.87 1.56
CA GLY A 194 -12.17 7.97 2.48
C GLY A 194 -12.80 7.51 3.79
N PHE A 195 -13.94 6.81 3.75
CA PHE A 195 -14.55 6.25 4.96
C PHE A 195 -13.69 5.14 5.58
N GLY A 196 -13.02 4.31 4.77
CA GLY A 196 -12.09 3.30 5.24
C GLY A 196 -10.98 3.88 6.11
N MET A 197 -10.33 4.94 5.63
CA MET A 197 -9.31 5.68 6.38
C MET A 197 -9.91 6.41 7.58
N PHE A 198 -11.05 7.07 7.43
CA PHE A 198 -11.69 7.83 8.50
C PHE A 198 -12.05 6.94 9.69
N PHE A 199 -12.78 5.85 9.46
CA PHE A 199 -13.17 4.92 10.54
C PHE A 199 -11.95 4.18 11.11
N GLY A 200 -11.03 3.71 10.27
CA GLY A 200 -9.77 3.12 10.72
C GLY A 200 -8.96 4.08 11.57
N GLY A 201 -8.88 5.36 11.15
CA GLY A 201 -8.22 6.43 11.88
C GLY A 201 -8.90 6.74 13.23
N LEU A 202 -10.23 6.81 13.28
CA LEU A 202 -10.96 6.99 14.54
C LEU A 202 -10.67 5.88 15.53
N VAL A 203 -10.73 4.63 15.09
CA VAL A 203 -10.43 3.47 15.96
C VAL A 203 -9.01 3.54 16.49
N LEU A 204 -8.04 3.81 15.59
CA LEU A 204 -6.63 3.88 16.01
C LEU A 204 -6.37 5.07 16.94
N CYS A 205 -6.95 6.25 16.68
CA CYS A 205 -6.84 7.41 17.55
C CYS A 205 -7.43 7.14 18.94
N ALA A 206 -8.54 6.42 19.04
CA ALA A 206 -9.14 6.06 20.31
C ALA A 206 -8.25 5.11 21.14
N ILE A 207 -7.50 4.21 20.46
CA ILE A 207 -6.60 3.25 21.11
C ILE A 207 -5.27 3.91 21.49
N VAL A 208 -4.66 4.62 20.54
CA VAL A 208 -3.28 5.14 20.64
C VAL A 208 -3.22 6.48 21.37
N ARG A 209 -4.29 7.30 21.29
CA ARG A 209 -4.36 8.66 21.82
C ARG A 209 -3.16 9.51 21.38
N PRO A 210 -2.99 9.76 20.07
CA PRO A 210 -1.78 10.40 19.52
C PRO A 210 -1.49 11.79 20.12
N TRP A 211 -2.48 12.46 20.69
CA TRP A 211 -2.32 13.75 21.39
C TRP A 211 -1.56 13.66 22.70
N GLU A 212 -1.39 12.47 23.31
CA GLU A 212 -0.61 12.27 24.53
C GLU A 212 0.90 12.18 24.23
N HIS A 213 1.28 11.90 22.98
CA HIS A 213 2.66 11.68 22.55
C HIS A 213 3.00 12.51 21.30
N MET A 214 2.77 13.83 21.39
CA MET A 214 3.05 14.73 20.26
C MET A 214 4.55 14.90 20.05
N ILE A 215 4.97 14.85 18.78
CA ILE A 215 6.32 15.25 18.37
C ILE A 215 6.36 16.76 18.08
N PRO A 216 7.55 17.39 18.07
CA PRO A 216 7.68 18.79 17.66
C PRO A 216 7.15 18.99 16.22
N LEU A 217 6.26 19.97 16.07
CA LEU A 217 5.66 20.31 14.77
C LEU A 217 6.46 21.46 14.11
N ASP A 218 7.74 21.22 13.88
CA ASP A 218 8.59 22.13 13.12
C ASP A 218 8.25 22.08 11.60
N VAL A 219 8.87 22.97 10.83
CA VAL A 219 8.61 23.09 9.39
C VAL A 219 8.89 21.78 8.65
N GLU A 220 9.94 21.07 9.01
CA GLU A 220 10.32 19.80 8.36
C GLU A 220 9.29 18.71 8.67
N THR A 221 8.83 18.63 9.92
CA THR A 221 7.76 17.71 10.32
C THR A 221 6.47 18.00 9.59
N LEU A 222 6.08 19.28 9.46
CA LEU A 222 4.87 19.67 8.72
C LEU A 222 4.99 19.36 7.23
N LEU A 223 6.14 19.59 6.60
CA LEU A 223 6.40 19.23 5.21
C LEU A 223 6.36 17.71 5.00
N ALA A 224 6.94 16.93 5.92
CA ALA A 224 6.89 15.47 5.85
C ALA A 224 5.46 14.95 6.03
N LEU A 225 4.69 15.50 6.98
CA LEU A 225 3.26 15.17 7.13
C LEU A 225 2.44 15.54 5.89
N PHE A 226 2.69 16.70 5.29
CA PHE A 226 2.09 17.07 4.01
C PHE A 226 2.44 16.05 2.93
N GLY A 227 3.70 15.61 2.84
CA GLY A 227 4.15 14.55 1.94
C GLY A 227 3.39 13.25 2.14
N VAL A 228 3.24 12.80 3.39
CA VAL A 228 2.52 11.56 3.73
C VAL A 228 1.03 11.67 3.46
N ILE A 229 0.39 12.76 3.88
CA ILE A 229 -1.07 12.93 3.86
C ILE A 229 -1.56 13.41 2.50
N VAL A 230 -0.99 14.48 1.95
CA VAL A 230 -1.50 15.10 0.72
C VAL A 230 -0.91 14.42 -0.51
N ILE A 231 0.43 14.32 -0.59
CA ILE A 231 1.10 13.71 -1.75
C ILE A 231 0.78 12.22 -1.79
N GLY A 232 1.00 11.50 -0.68
CA GLY A 232 0.81 10.05 -0.59
C GLY A 232 -0.65 9.58 -0.55
N THR A 233 -1.62 10.50 -0.45
CA THR A 233 -3.03 10.11 -0.44
C THR A 233 -3.84 10.86 -1.49
N ALA A 234 -4.11 12.13 -1.32
CA ALA A 234 -5.00 12.86 -2.23
C ALA A 234 -4.45 12.91 -3.67
N ILE A 235 -3.19 13.30 -3.82
CA ILE A 235 -2.54 13.40 -5.14
C ILE A 235 -2.31 12.02 -5.72
N ALA A 236 -1.72 11.09 -4.95
CA ALA A 236 -1.41 9.75 -5.42
C ALA A 236 -2.65 9.02 -5.93
N PHE A 237 -3.72 8.94 -5.13
CA PHE A 237 -4.97 8.29 -5.55
C PHE A 237 -5.61 8.98 -6.76
N SER A 238 -5.64 10.31 -6.78
CA SER A 238 -6.23 11.06 -7.90
C SER A 238 -5.49 10.80 -9.22
N LEU A 239 -4.17 10.82 -9.20
CA LEU A 239 -3.33 10.57 -10.38
C LEU A 239 -3.45 9.11 -10.83
N TYR A 240 -3.25 8.18 -9.89
CA TYR A 240 -3.25 6.75 -10.17
C TYR A 240 -4.59 6.29 -10.77
N LEU A 241 -5.70 6.65 -10.14
CA LEU A 241 -7.02 6.24 -10.60
C LEU A 241 -7.41 6.86 -11.94
N LYS A 242 -7.07 8.15 -12.14
CA LYS A 242 -7.28 8.79 -13.44
C LYS A 242 -6.42 8.13 -14.52
N GLY A 243 -5.20 7.73 -14.19
CA GLY A 243 -4.35 6.96 -15.09
C GLY A 243 -4.96 5.59 -15.40
N VAL A 244 -5.34 4.82 -14.37
CA VAL A 244 -5.95 3.48 -14.51
C VAL A 244 -7.26 3.53 -15.31
N SER A 245 -8.07 4.57 -15.17
CA SER A 245 -9.29 4.71 -15.98
C SER A 245 -9.02 4.84 -17.49
N ILE A 246 -7.82 5.27 -17.86
CA ILE A 246 -7.39 5.39 -19.27
C ILE A 246 -6.70 4.10 -19.77
N VAL A 247 -5.77 3.54 -18.97
CA VAL A 247 -4.94 2.41 -19.41
C VAL A 247 -5.53 1.04 -19.06
N GLY A 248 -6.55 1.00 -18.20
CA GLY A 248 -7.17 -0.21 -17.68
C GLY A 248 -6.47 -0.76 -16.43
N ALA A 249 -7.20 -1.57 -15.67
CA ALA A 249 -6.75 -2.10 -14.37
C ALA A 249 -5.49 -2.96 -14.48
N PHE A 250 -5.39 -3.79 -15.51
CA PHE A 250 -4.23 -4.65 -15.77
C PHE A 250 -2.94 -3.84 -15.96
N MET A 251 -2.96 -2.88 -16.88
CA MET A 251 -1.80 -2.02 -17.11
C MET A 251 -1.51 -1.14 -15.89
N GLY A 252 -2.56 -0.72 -15.17
CA GLY A 252 -2.43 0.01 -13.92
C GLY A 252 -1.66 -0.78 -12.86
N SER A 253 -1.97 -2.05 -12.66
CA SER A 253 -1.26 -2.90 -11.69
C SER A 253 0.21 -3.10 -12.05
N LEU A 254 0.53 -3.29 -13.34
CA LEU A 254 1.91 -3.36 -13.81
C LEU A 254 2.69 -2.06 -13.55
N LEU A 255 2.08 -0.93 -13.88
CA LEU A 255 2.71 0.38 -13.68
C LEU A 255 2.82 0.74 -12.19
N GLY A 256 1.94 0.20 -11.35
CA GLY A 256 1.98 0.35 -9.89
C GLY A 256 3.26 -0.21 -9.25
N THR A 257 3.94 -1.16 -9.89
CA THR A 257 5.24 -1.67 -9.41
C THR A 257 6.36 -0.61 -9.38
N ILE A 258 6.12 0.58 -9.90
CA ILE A 258 7.03 1.73 -9.76
C ILE A 258 7.14 2.21 -8.30
N GLU A 259 6.12 1.96 -7.48
CA GLU A 259 6.09 2.36 -6.07
C GLU A 259 7.28 1.81 -5.27
N PRO A 260 7.52 0.48 -5.20
CA PRO A 260 8.68 -0.05 -4.49
C PRO A 260 10.00 0.38 -5.09
N VAL A 261 10.10 0.53 -6.41
CA VAL A 261 11.32 1.03 -7.06
C VAL A 261 11.61 2.46 -6.60
N THR A 262 10.59 3.31 -6.57
CA THR A 262 10.72 4.69 -6.09
C THR A 262 11.10 4.73 -4.62
N ALA A 263 10.48 3.92 -3.77
CA ALA A 263 10.79 3.86 -2.34
C ALA A 263 12.24 3.42 -2.09
N ILE A 264 12.74 2.42 -2.82
CA ILE A 264 14.15 1.97 -2.73
C ILE A 264 15.10 3.10 -3.13
N VAL A 265 14.88 3.71 -4.29
CA VAL A 265 15.78 4.76 -4.81
C VAL A 265 15.77 5.99 -3.90
N VAL A 266 14.59 6.48 -3.50
CA VAL A 266 14.48 7.67 -2.66
C VAL A 266 15.03 7.42 -1.26
N SER A 267 14.75 6.28 -0.64
CA SER A 267 15.30 5.96 0.69
C SER A 267 16.83 5.79 0.67
N ALA A 268 17.39 5.24 -0.41
CA ALA A 268 18.84 5.13 -0.56
C ALA A 268 19.52 6.50 -0.75
N LEU A 269 18.96 7.36 -1.62
CA LEU A 269 19.56 8.63 -1.96
C LEU A 269 19.41 9.71 -0.88
N PHE A 270 18.25 9.76 -0.19
CA PHE A 270 17.89 10.85 0.69
C PHE A 270 17.88 10.47 2.18
N LEU A 271 17.72 9.18 2.51
CA LEU A 271 17.57 8.71 3.88
C LEU A 271 18.69 7.77 4.32
N GLY A 272 19.75 7.64 3.50
CA GLY A 272 20.91 6.84 3.83
C GLY A 272 20.65 5.34 3.96
N SER A 273 19.52 4.83 3.46
CA SER A 273 19.23 3.40 3.47
C SER A 273 20.27 2.65 2.63
N LYS A 274 20.92 1.65 3.22
CA LYS A 274 21.95 0.86 2.54
C LYS A 274 21.35 -0.47 2.10
N PHE A 275 21.47 -0.78 0.81
CA PHE A 275 21.06 -2.05 0.22
C PHE A 275 22.29 -2.78 -0.31
N GLN A 276 22.43 -4.04 0.06
CA GLN A 276 23.46 -4.94 -0.47
C GLN A 276 22.97 -5.60 -1.77
N TRP A 277 23.87 -6.18 -2.53
CA TRP A 277 23.50 -6.89 -3.77
C TRP A 277 22.47 -8.00 -3.53
N ILE A 278 22.54 -8.65 -2.38
CA ILE A 278 21.62 -9.72 -2.03
C ILE A 278 20.21 -9.19 -1.75
N ASP A 279 20.09 -7.97 -1.19
CA ASP A 279 18.80 -7.29 -1.04
C ASP A 279 18.18 -6.99 -2.40
N LEU A 280 18.99 -6.46 -3.33
CA LEU A 280 18.55 -6.17 -4.70
C LEU A 280 18.06 -7.43 -5.42
N LEU A 281 18.77 -8.55 -5.22
CA LEU A 281 18.34 -9.84 -5.76
C LEU A 281 16.98 -10.28 -5.15
N GLY A 282 16.83 -10.14 -3.83
CA GLY A 282 15.57 -10.39 -3.14
C GLY A 282 14.43 -9.51 -3.67
N PHE A 283 14.68 -8.23 -3.88
CA PHE A 283 13.71 -7.30 -4.48
C PHE A 283 13.30 -7.72 -5.89
N VAL A 284 14.27 -8.05 -6.75
CA VAL A 284 14.01 -8.52 -8.12
C VAL A 284 13.15 -9.78 -8.13
N LEU A 285 13.43 -10.74 -7.23
CA LEU A 285 12.64 -11.96 -7.12
C LEU A 285 11.21 -11.68 -6.70
N ILE A 286 10.99 -10.82 -5.69
CA ILE A 286 9.64 -10.47 -5.21
C ILE A 286 8.88 -9.67 -6.26
N LEU A 287 9.48 -8.62 -6.82
CA LEU A 287 8.83 -7.79 -7.85
C LEU A 287 8.60 -8.58 -9.14
N GLY A 288 9.54 -9.45 -9.51
CA GLY A 288 9.39 -10.38 -10.63
C GLY A 288 8.20 -11.33 -10.45
N THR A 289 7.94 -11.77 -9.22
CA THR A 289 6.74 -12.57 -8.89
C THR A 289 5.45 -11.80 -9.16
N VAL A 290 5.39 -10.53 -8.73
CA VAL A 290 4.24 -9.64 -8.96
C VAL A 290 3.98 -9.48 -10.46
N LEU A 291 5.03 -9.21 -11.23
CA LEU A 291 4.95 -9.09 -12.68
C LEU A 291 4.49 -10.39 -13.34
N LEU A 292 5.07 -11.53 -12.95
CA LEU A 292 4.69 -12.86 -13.46
C LEU A 292 3.22 -13.17 -13.22
N LEU A 293 2.72 -12.96 -12.01
CA LEU A 293 1.31 -13.20 -11.67
C LEU A 293 0.40 -12.23 -12.43
N SER A 294 0.78 -10.96 -12.55
CA SER A 294 -0.01 -9.96 -13.29
C SER A 294 -0.08 -10.24 -14.78
N LEU A 295 0.98 -10.76 -15.41
CA LEU A 295 1.03 -11.02 -16.85
C LEU A 295 0.22 -12.26 -17.26
N ARG A 296 0.00 -13.22 -16.38
CA ARG A 296 -0.58 -14.51 -16.71
C ARG A 296 -1.92 -14.83 -16.05
N THR A 297 -2.46 -13.92 -15.23
CA THR A 297 -3.86 -14.03 -14.79
C THR A 297 -4.75 -13.60 -15.98
N PRO A 298 -5.38 -14.53 -16.72
CA PRO A 298 -6.42 -14.13 -17.65
C PRO A 298 -7.53 -13.45 -16.87
N HIS A 299 -8.23 -12.52 -17.49
CA HIS A 299 -9.44 -11.89 -16.99
C HIS A 299 -10.56 -12.92 -16.73
N GLU A 300 -10.37 -13.86 -15.82
CA GLU A 300 -11.44 -14.65 -15.25
C GLU A 300 -11.75 -14.04 -13.90
N GLU A 301 -12.80 -13.26 -13.95
CA GLU A 301 -13.65 -12.67 -12.95
C GLU A 301 -13.51 -13.29 -11.54
N VAL A 302 -13.08 -12.47 -10.56
CA VAL A 302 -13.36 -12.66 -9.14
C VAL A 302 -14.60 -11.85 -8.78
#